data_d8d821175994a2fac7217cd58062fd2e
#
_entry.id   d8d821175994a2fac7217cd58062fd2e
#
_cell.length_a   1.000
_cell.length_b   1.000
_cell.length_c   1.000
_cell.angle_alpha   90.00
_cell.angle_beta   90.00
_cell.angle_gamma   90.00
#
_symmetry.space_group_name_H-M   'P 1'
#
loop_
_entity.id
_entity.type
_entity.pdbx_description
1 polymer ?
#
loop_
_entity_poly.entity_id
_entity_poly.type
_entity_poly.pdbx_seq_one_letter_code
_entity_poly.pdbx_strand_id
1 'polypeptide(L)'
;MIKGNPLKLMLQFAFPLLLGNLLQQTYNIIDAAIVGQILGAKALASVGASSSIQFLVLGFCMGSCTGFGVPVAKYFGAEKIEKMRDYIFNGAVLCAGIAVILTALCSVLCPQILHILSVPEDIYDNTYSYLLIIFLGIPFTILYNYLSSILRSVGDSRTPFIFLALSAVLNIFLDLFCIVVLKLGCAGAAIATISAQAISGILCLIFIIRKMKLLWLKKENRTIKGDAVKELLAMGMPTGLQFSITAIGSMVMQSANNRLGSTYVSAFTTAMKIKQFTMCPFDAIATSASVFCSQNLGAGQSDRIKKGLRCGITVGVGYGIVAGILLIFAGHTLSMLFVGKSAVAVLDASAKYLRCMGFFYWSLGILNVARMVTQGLGYSGRAVFSGVTEMIARTVVCLGFVGTFGFTAICFADQTAWITATCYIFPTCLWCIRKSTKMLASIAARVNNAS
;
A
#
# COMPACT_ATOMS: atom_id res chain seq x y z
N MET A 1 2.42 21.31 5.19
CA MET A 1 3.37 20.87 6.23
C MET A 1 4.67 21.68 6.29
N ILE A 2 4.68 22.89 5.74
CA ILE A 2 5.89 23.72 5.55
C ILE A 2 6.26 24.51 6.83
N LYS A 3 5.28 24.85 7.67
CA LYS A 3 5.45 25.63 8.93
C LYS A 3 5.04 24.79 10.14
N GLY A 4 5.67 25.01 11.29
CA GLY A 4 5.37 24.35 12.56
C GLY A 4 6.31 23.19 12.90
N ASN A 5 6.04 22.51 14.02
CA ASN A 5 6.86 21.39 14.51
C ASN A 5 6.70 20.16 13.61
N PRO A 6 7.80 19.62 13.02
CA PRO A 6 7.75 18.48 12.10
C PRO A 6 7.06 17.24 12.68
N LEU A 7 7.40 16.86 13.91
CA LEU A 7 6.84 15.69 14.57
C LEU A 7 5.33 15.81 14.75
N LYS A 8 4.86 16.95 15.27
CA LYS A 8 3.42 17.21 15.49
C LYS A 8 2.64 17.14 14.17
N LEU A 9 3.17 17.77 13.11
CA LEU A 9 2.53 17.79 11.78
C LEU A 9 2.46 16.39 11.19
N MET A 10 3.55 15.62 11.29
CA MET A 10 3.60 14.25 10.78
C MET A 10 2.63 13.33 11.52
N LEU A 11 2.56 13.42 12.85
CA LEU A 11 1.64 12.60 13.66
C LEU A 11 0.17 12.97 13.40
N GLN A 12 -0.15 14.28 13.30
CA GLN A 12 -1.49 14.74 12.98
C GLN A 12 -1.96 14.27 11.59
N PHE A 13 -1.04 14.16 10.64
CA PHE A 13 -1.33 13.65 9.31
C PHE A 13 -1.39 12.12 9.29
N ALA A 14 -0.51 11.43 10.01
CA ALA A 14 -0.45 9.97 10.06
C ALA A 14 -1.66 9.36 10.79
N PHE A 15 -2.23 10.04 11.79
CA PHE A 15 -3.31 9.48 12.61
C PHE A 15 -4.57 9.12 11.80
N PRO A 16 -5.14 10.00 10.96
CA PRO A 16 -6.27 9.61 10.11
C PRO A 16 -5.92 8.51 9.11
N LEU A 17 -4.68 8.49 8.57
CA LEU A 17 -4.23 7.41 7.69
C LEU A 17 -4.17 6.08 8.41
N LEU A 18 -3.65 6.06 9.64
CA LEU A 18 -3.61 4.87 10.48
C LEU A 18 -5.01 4.32 10.72
N LEU A 19 -5.95 5.18 11.12
CA LEU A 19 -7.34 4.78 11.32
C LEU A 19 -7.96 4.22 10.02
N GLY A 20 -7.67 4.84 8.88
CA GLY A 20 -8.11 4.37 7.58
C GLY A 20 -7.57 2.99 7.24
N ASN A 21 -6.27 2.78 7.43
CA ASN A 21 -5.64 1.49 7.17
C ASN A 21 -6.19 0.38 8.09
N LEU A 22 -6.34 0.67 9.38
CA LEU A 22 -6.92 -0.27 10.34
C LEU A 22 -8.37 -0.63 9.98
N LEU A 23 -9.16 0.37 9.62
CA LEU A 23 -10.54 0.15 9.19
C LEU A 23 -10.59 -0.70 7.91
N GLN A 24 -9.67 -0.46 6.97
CA GLN A 24 -9.54 -1.27 5.76
C GLN A 24 -9.23 -2.74 6.07
N GLN A 25 -8.31 -3.01 6.98
CA GLN A 25 -8.03 -4.40 7.39
C GLN A 25 -9.24 -5.03 8.11
N THR A 26 -9.95 -4.25 8.90
CA THR A 26 -11.15 -4.73 9.63
C THR A 26 -12.26 -5.12 8.65
N TYR A 27 -12.58 -4.26 7.68
CA TYR A 27 -13.64 -4.60 6.75
C TYR A 27 -13.26 -5.77 5.83
N ASN A 28 -11.99 -5.92 5.45
CA ASN A 28 -11.53 -7.09 4.67
C ASN A 28 -11.78 -8.42 5.43
N ILE A 29 -11.64 -8.41 6.76
CA ILE A 29 -11.94 -9.58 7.59
C ILE A 29 -13.45 -9.80 7.67
N ILE A 30 -14.23 -8.75 7.82
CA ILE A 30 -15.70 -8.83 7.87
C ILE A 30 -16.26 -9.36 6.55
N ASP A 31 -15.79 -8.85 5.42
CA ASP A 31 -16.16 -9.32 4.08
C ASP A 31 -15.86 -10.82 3.91
N ALA A 32 -14.64 -11.24 4.25
CA ALA A 32 -14.30 -12.66 4.22
C ALA A 32 -15.17 -13.52 5.17
N ALA A 33 -15.55 -12.99 6.34
CA ALA A 33 -16.43 -13.67 7.27
C ALA A 33 -17.87 -13.77 6.73
N ILE A 34 -18.40 -12.73 6.11
CA ILE A 34 -19.72 -12.73 5.46
C ILE A 34 -19.76 -13.78 4.35
N VAL A 35 -18.77 -13.77 3.45
CA VAL A 35 -18.66 -14.74 2.37
C VAL A 35 -18.58 -16.17 2.92
N GLY A 36 -17.70 -16.41 3.91
CA GLY A 36 -17.49 -17.73 4.49
C GLY A 36 -18.70 -18.28 5.25
N GLN A 37 -19.40 -17.44 6.02
CA GLN A 37 -20.55 -17.87 6.83
C GLN A 37 -21.83 -18.04 6.01
N ILE A 38 -22.05 -17.18 5.01
CA ILE A 38 -23.31 -17.21 4.24
C ILE A 38 -23.20 -18.11 3.01
N LEU A 39 -22.06 -18.04 2.28
CA LEU A 39 -21.87 -18.81 1.04
C LEU A 39 -21.08 -20.11 1.24
N GLY A 40 -20.46 -20.27 2.42
CA GLY A 40 -19.73 -21.47 2.78
C GLY A 40 -18.24 -21.49 2.35
N ALA A 41 -17.57 -22.59 2.70
CA ALA A 41 -16.12 -22.75 2.56
C ALA A 41 -15.63 -22.68 1.11
N LYS A 42 -16.40 -23.18 0.14
CA LYS A 42 -16.02 -23.12 -1.29
C LYS A 42 -15.97 -21.69 -1.82
N ALA A 43 -16.95 -20.86 -1.44
CA ALA A 43 -16.99 -19.44 -1.80
C ALA A 43 -15.80 -18.67 -1.18
N LEU A 44 -15.50 -18.93 0.09
CA LEU A 44 -14.34 -18.34 0.75
C LEU A 44 -13.03 -18.78 0.08
N ALA A 45 -12.91 -20.05 -0.32
CA ALA A 45 -11.77 -20.56 -1.08
C ALA A 45 -11.61 -19.87 -2.44
N SER A 46 -12.73 -19.59 -3.13
CA SER A 46 -12.75 -18.86 -4.41
C SER A 46 -12.21 -17.43 -4.27
N VAL A 47 -12.66 -16.70 -3.26
CA VAL A 47 -12.15 -15.34 -2.95
C VAL A 47 -10.68 -15.40 -2.54
N GLY A 48 -10.31 -16.39 -1.71
CA GLY A 48 -8.93 -16.60 -1.28
C GLY A 48 -7.96 -16.90 -2.42
N ALA A 49 -8.37 -17.75 -3.38
CA ALA A 49 -7.55 -18.11 -4.54
C ALA A 49 -7.20 -16.89 -5.42
N SER A 50 -8.10 -15.90 -5.48
CA SER A 50 -7.89 -14.67 -6.26
C SER A 50 -7.03 -13.62 -5.55
N SER A 51 -6.80 -13.73 -4.24
CA SER A 51 -6.19 -12.68 -3.42
C SER A 51 -4.80 -12.26 -3.88
N SER A 52 -3.97 -13.21 -4.28
CA SER A 52 -2.58 -12.96 -4.68
C SER A 52 -2.49 -12.11 -5.93
N ILE A 53 -3.33 -12.41 -6.94
CA ILE A 53 -3.35 -11.64 -8.19
C ILE A 53 -4.00 -10.27 -7.98
N GLN A 54 -5.02 -10.20 -7.13
CA GLN A 54 -5.60 -8.91 -6.74
C GLN A 54 -4.54 -8.01 -6.11
N PHE A 55 -3.77 -8.54 -5.16
CA PHE A 55 -2.71 -7.77 -4.50
C PHE A 55 -1.63 -7.31 -5.48
N LEU A 56 -1.30 -8.14 -6.48
CA LEU A 56 -0.36 -7.78 -7.54
C LEU A 56 -0.90 -6.62 -8.40
N VAL A 57 -2.12 -6.73 -8.92
CA VAL A 57 -2.71 -5.78 -9.87
C VAL A 57 -3.17 -4.50 -9.17
N LEU A 58 -3.96 -4.64 -8.11
CA LEU A 58 -4.46 -3.48 -7.35
C LEU A 58 -3.34 -2.78 -6.60
N GLY A 59 -2.31 -3.51 -6.14
CA GLY A 59 -1.11 -2.92 -5.56
C GLY A 59 -0.36 -2.05 -6.55
N PHE A 60 -0.24 -2.48 -7.82
CA PHE A 60 0.32 -1.63 -8.88
C PHE A 60 -0.50 -0.35 -9.06
N CYS A 61 -1.83 -0.46 -9.12
CA CYS A 61 -2.71 0.71 -9.26
C CYS A 61 -2.54 1.69 -8.09
N MET A 62 -2.57 1.19 -6.85
CA MET A 62 -2.41 2.01 -5.63
C MET A 62 -1.03 2.67 -5.57
N GLY A 63 0.02 1.92 -5.89
CA GLY A 63 1.38 2.43 -5.92
C GLY A 63 1.56 3.51 -6.99
N SER A 64 1.03 3.31 -8.19
CA SER A 64 1.08 4.30 -9.27
C SER A 64 0.36 5.59 -8.89
N CYS A 65 -0.84 5.50 -8.32
CA CYS A 65 -1.59 6.67 -7.83
C CYS A 65 -0.81 7.42 -6.72
N THR A 66 -0.15 6.69 -5.82
CA THR A 66 0.67 7.29 -4.77
C THR A 66 1.88 8.02 -5.37
N GLY A 67 2.55 7.41 -6.34
CA GLY A 67 3.68 8.01 -7.04
C GLY A 67 3.30 9.28 -7.81
N PHE A 68 2.11 9.32 -8.43
CA PHE A 68 1.60 10.51 -9.11
C PHE A 68 1.30 11.67 -8.14
N GLY A 69 1.05 11.39 -6.86
CA GLY A 69 0.90 12.41 -5.83
C GLY A 69 2.19 13.13 -5.46
N VAL A 70 3.36 12.54 -5.71
CA VAL A 70 4.66 13.13 -5.31
C VAL A 70 4.94 14.48 -5.97
N PRO A 71 4.86 14.63 -7.31
CA PRO A 71 5.02 15.94 -7.95
C PRO A 71 3.97 16.96 -7.49
N VAL A 72 2.72 16.52 -7.25
CA VAL A 72 1.64 17.38 -6.76
C VAL A 72 2.01 17.96 -5.37
N ALA A 73 2.49 17.12 -4.45
CA ALA A 73 2.94 17.56 -3.13
C ALA A 73 4.14 18.53 -3.22
N LYS A 74 5.08 18.28 -4.12
CA LYS A 74 6.24 19.14 -4.38
C LYS A 74 5.81 20.52 -4.88
N TYR A 75 4.93 20.60 -5.89
CA TYR A 75 4.50 21.88 -6.44
C TYR A 75 3.54 22.62 -5.49
N PHE A 76 2.74 21.90 -4.70
CA PHE A 76 1.98 22.49 -3.60
C PHE A 76 2.92 23.14 -2.57
N GLY A 77 3.97 22.44 -2.17
CA GLY A 77 4.98 22.97 -1.26
C GLY A 77 5.75 24.18 -1.81
N ALA A 78 5.94 24.23 -3.12
CA ALA A 78 6.56 25.37 -3.83
C ALA A 78 5.62 26.54 -4.06
N GLU A 79 4.35 26.46 -3.60
CA GLU A 79 3.28 27.45 -3.85
C GLU A 79 3.01 27.70 -5.35
N LYS A 80 3.45 26.79 -6.23
CA LYS A 80 3.26 26.86 -7.69
C LYS A 80 1.95 26.19 -8.09
N ILE A 81 0.83 26.81 -7.74
CA ILE A 81 -0.52 26.23 -7.86
C ILE A 81 -0.88 25.86 -9.29
N GLU A 82 -0.55 26.70 -10.29
CA GLU A 82 -0.87 26.40 -11.69
C GLU A 82 -0.10 25.15 -12.17
N LYS A 83 1.18 25.03 -11.84
CA LYS A 83 1.94 23.81 -12.15
C LYS A 83 1.34 22.59 -11.44
N MET A 84 0.98 22.73 -10.16
CA MET A 84 0.33 21.65 -9.41
C MET A 84 -0.92 21.16 -10.14
N ARG A 85 -1.77 22.08 -10.64
CA ARG A 85 -2.98 21.76 -11.41
C ARG A 85 -2.67 21.04 -12.72
N ASP A 86 -1.62 21.44 -13.43
CA ASP A 86 -1.15 20.75 -14.64
C ASP A 86 -0.81 19.28 -14.33
N TYR A 87 -0.11 19.01 -13.22
CA TYR A 87 0.23 17.66 -12.79
C TYR A 87 -0.99 16.86 -12.35
N ILE A 88 -1.98 17.49 -11.70
CA ILE A 88 -3.25 16.84 -11.36
C ILE A 88 -4.00 16.42 -12.63
N PHE A 89 -4.11 17.28 -13.63
CA PHE A 89 -4.78 16.91 -14.88
C PHE A 89 -4.05 15.78 -15.62
N ASN A 90 -2.74 15.93 -15.83
CA ASN A 90 -1.95 14.92 -16.55
C ASN A 90 -1.91 13.59 -15.80
N GLY A 91 -1.88 13.61 -14.46
CA GLY A 91 -1.99 12.43 -13.63
C GLY A 91 -3.36 11.74 -13.76
N ALA A 92 -4.44 12.51 -13.84
CA ALA A 92 -5.77 11.96 -14.09
C ALA A 92 -5.87 11.26 -15.45
N VAL A 93 -5.28 11.87 -16.50
CA VAL A 93 -5.23 11.26 -17.85
C VAL A 93 -4.42 9.96 -17.82
N LEU A 94 -3.26 9.93 -17.15
CA LEU A 94 -2.45 8.72 -16.99
C LEU A 94 -3.20 7.63 -16.20
N CYS A 95 -3.88 8.00 -15.12
CA CYS A 95 -4.70 7.10 -14.34
C CYS A 95 -5.83 6.49 -15.17
N ALA A 96 -6.51 7.30 -16.02
CA ALA A 96 -7.53 6.81 -16.94
C ALA A 96 -6.93 5.84 -17.97
N GLY A 97 -5.76 6.15 -18.53
CA GLY A 97 -5.06 5.25 -19.45
C GLY A 97 -4.68 3.91 -18.79
N ILE A 98 -4.09 3.96 -17.60
CA ILE A 98 -3.75 2.75 -16.81
C ILE A 98 -5.02 1.95 -16.48
N ALA A 99 -6.11 2.61 -16.10
CA ALA A 99 -7.37 1.97 -15.81
C ALA A 99 -7.90 1.19 -17.01
N VAL A 100 -7.96 1.82 -18.19
CA VAL A 100 -8.43 1.17 -19.44
C VAL A 100 -7.53 -0.01 -19.82
N ILE A 101 -6.21 0.20 -19.82
CA ILE A 101 -5.25 -0.84 -20.22
C ILE A 101 -5.32 -2.04 -19.27
N LEU A 102 -5.27 -1.81 -17.94
CA LEU A 102 -5.29 -2.91 -16.98
C LEU A 102 -6.64 -3.61 -16.94
N THR A 103 -7.75 -2.87 -17.02
CA THR A 103 -9.09 -3.49 -17.10
C THR A 103 -9.20 -4.38 -18.31
N ALA A 104 -8.84 -3.90 -19.51
CA ALA A 104 -8.88 -4.69 -20.72
C ALA A 104 -7.96 -5.91 -20.66
N LEU A 105 -6.68 -5.69 -20.29
CA LEU A 105 -5.68 -6.76 -20.22
C LEU A 105 -6.06 -7.84 -19.20
N CYS A 106 -6.40 -7.43 -17.96
CA CYS A 106 -6.73 -8.38 -16.89
C CYS A 106 -8.06 -9.10 -17.17
N SER A 107 -9.06 -8.43 -17.75
CA SER A 107 -10.33 -9.07 -18.08
C SER A 107 -10.18 -10.10 -19.20
N VAL A 108 -9.43 -9.77 -20.27
CA VAL A 108 -9.16 -10.70 -21.39
C VAL A 108 -8.30 -11.88 -20.94
N LEU A 109 -7.29 -11.62 -20.11
CA LEU A 109 -6.37 -12.66 -19.60
C LEU A 109 -6.89 -13.39 -18.35
N CYS A 110 -8.10 -13.08 -17.85
CA CYS A 110 -8.63 -13.68 -16.64
C CYS A 110 -8.63 -15.22 -16.66
N PRO A 111 -9.08 -15.90 -17.73
CA PRO A 111 -9.01 -17.37 -17.80
C PRO A 111 -7.59 -17.90 -17.73
N GLN A 112 -6.63 -17.27 -18.42
CA GLN A 112 -5.22 -17.67 -18.42
C GLN A 112 -4.58 -17.48 -17.06
N ILE A 113 -4.92 -16.39 -16.37
CA ILE A 113 -4.48 -16.10 -15.00
C ILE A 113 -4.94 -17.21 -14.04
N LEU A 114 -6.20 -17.63 -14.12
CA LEU A 114 -6.76 -18.68 -13.28
C LEU A 114 -6.09 -20.05 -13.58
N HIS A 115 -5.80 -20.31 -14.83
CA HIS A 115 -5.07 -21.53 -15.23
C HIS A 115 -3.63 -21.53 -14.64
N ILE A 116 -2.91 -20.40 -14.73
CA ILE A 116 -1.57 -20.25 -14.14
C ILE A 116 -1.60 -20.42 -12.62
N LEU A 117 -2.67 -19.93 -11.97
CA LEU A 117 -2.88 -20.10 -10.52
C LEU A 117 -3.30 -21.51 -10.14
N SER A 118 -3.54 -22.41 -11.12
CA SER A 118 -4.01 -23.79 -10.92
C SER A 118 -5.25 -23.85 -10.02
N VAL A 119 -6.22 -22.97 -10.28
CA VAL A 119 -7.46 -22.92 -9.52
C VAL A 119 -8.24 -24.23 -9.75
N PRO A 120 -8.67 -24.94 -8.67
CA PRO A 120 -9.44 -26.17 -8.79
C PRO A 120 -10.76 -25.98 -9.54
N GLU A 121 -11.17 -26.97 -10.32
CA GLU A 121 -12.38 -26.91 -11.16
C GLU A 121 -13.66 -26.64 -10.35
N ASP A 122 -13.75 -27.18 -9.12
CA ASP A 122 -14.91 -27.08 -8.26
C ASP A 122 -15.17 -25.67 -7.70
N ILE A 123 -14.19 -24.76 -7.81
CA ILE A 123 -14.29 -23.34 -7.41
C ILE A 123 -14.01 -22.39 -8.58
N TYR A 124 -13.73 -22.91 -9.77
CA TYR A 124 -13.28 -22.10 -10.92
C TYR A 124 -14.29 -21.01 -11.30
N ASP A 125 -15.57 -21.37 -11.50
CA ASP A 125 -16.60 -20.43 -11.95
C ASP A 125 -16.84 -19.29 -10.96
N ASN A 126 -16.82 -19.60 -9.67
CA ASN A 126 -16.96 -18.59 -8.62
C ASN A 126 -15.75 -17.66 -8.57
N THR A 127 -14.53 -18.21 -8.71
CA THR A 127 -13.30 -17.43 -8.73
C THR A 127 -13.23 -16.56 -9.98
N TYR A 128 -13.63 -17.09 -11.13
CA TYR A 128 -13.67 -16.35 -12.40
C TYR A 128 -14.62 -15.16 -12.32
N SER A 129 -15.86 -15.41 -11.91
CA SER A 129 -16.90 -14.38 -11.80
C SER A 129 -16.48 -13.29 -10.82
N TYR A 130 -15.96 -13.67 -9.65
CA TYR A 130 -15.45 -12.74 -8.65
C TYR A 130 -14.30 -11.88 -9.19
N LEU A 131 -13.26 -12.53 -9.75
CA LEU A 131 -12.06 -11.86 -10.20
C LEU A 131 -12.31 -10.96 -11.41
N LEU A 132 -13.14 -11.40 -12.35
CA LEU A 132 -13.53 -10.61 -13.53
C LEU A 132 -14.22 -9.31 -13.11
N ILE A 133 -15.15 -9.37 -12.15
CA ILE A 133 -15.86 -8.20 -11.63
C ILE A 133 -14.86 -7.25 -10.94
N ILE A 134 -13.93 -7.78 -10.14
CA ILE A 134 -12.87 -6.96 -9.52
C ILE A 134 -12.03 -6.25 -10.59
N PHE A 135 -11.67 -6.92 -11.69
CA PHE A 135 -10.91 -6.31 -12.78
C PHE A 135 -11.71 -5.25 -13.53
N LEU A 136 -13.00 -5.47 -13.76
CA LEU A 136 -13.89 -4.44 -14.31
C LEU A 136 -14.05 -3.24 -13.38
N GLY A 137 -13.81 -3.41 -12.08
CA GLY A 137 -13.82 -2.38 -11.06
C GLY A 137 -12.52 -1.57 -10.92
N ILE A 138 -11.45 -1.94 -11.62
CA ILE A 138 -10.15 -1.21 -11.58
C ILE A 138 -10.31 0.30 -11.79
N PRO A 139 -11.13 0.81 -12.72
CA PRO A 139 -11.32 2.25 -12.89
C PRO A 139 -11.80 2.96 -11.62
N PHE A 140 -12.71 2.37 -10.87
CA PHE A 140 -13.24 2.94 -9.62
C PHE A 140 -12.20 2.88 -8.50
N THR A 141 -11.44 1.79 -8.42
CA THR A 141 -10.32 1.66 -7.49
C THR A 141 -9.25 2.73 -7.76
N ILE A 142 -8.88 2.94 -9.01
CA ILE A 142 -7.93 3.99 -9.42
C ILE A 142 -8.50 5.38 -9.12
N LEU A 143 -9.77 5.64 -9.43
CA LEU A 143 -10.42 6.91 -9.16
C LEU A 143 -10.29 7.29 -7.68
N TYR A 144 -10.72 6.40 -6.77
CA TYR A 144 -10.64 6.65 -5.34
C TYR A 144 -9.19 6.85 -4.87
N ASN A 145 -8.28 5.95 -5.26
CA ASN A 145 -6.88 6.00 -4.82
C ASN A 145 -6.15 7.25 -5.34
N TYR A 146 -6.42 7.64 -6.58
CA TYR A 146 -5.83 8.84 -7.16
C TYR A 146 -6.31 10.11 -6.45
N LEU A 147 -7.63 10.28 -6.29
CA LEU A 147 -8.19 11.44 -5.59
C LEU A 147 -7.74 11.51 -4.12
N SER A 148 -7.68 10.37 -3.45
CA SER A 148 -7.10 10.27 -2.10
C SER A 148 -5.63 10.68 -2.06
N SER A 149 -4.84 10.29 -3.08
CA SER A 149 -3.43 10.67 -3.20
C SER A 149 -3.28 12.18 -3.41
N ILE A 150 -4.12 12.80 -4.24
CA ILE A 150 -4.12 14.26 -4.44
C ILE A 150 -4.45 15.00 -3.15
N LEU A 151 -5.49 14.60 -2.41
CA LEU A 151 -5.85 15.20 -1.12
C LEU A 151 -4.71 15.09 -0.11
N ARG A 152 -4.10 13.91 -0.01
CA ARG A 152 -2.91 13.70 0.85
C ARG A 152 -1.75 14.59 0.42
N SER A 153 -1.53 14.80 -0.87
CA SER A 153 -0.46 15.63 -1.40
C SER A 153 -0.55 17.09 -0.97
N VAL A 154 -1.77 17.62 -0.80
CA VAL A 154 -2.00 18.97 -0.27
C VAL A 154 -2.11 19.02 1.27
N GLY A 155 -1.89 17.89 1.95
CA GLY A 155 -1.84 17.80 3.41
C GLY A 155 -3.17 17.42 4.07
N ASP A 156 -4.20 17.06 3.30
CA ASP A 156 -5.47 16.58 3.83
C ASP A 156 -5.50 15.04 3.87
N SER A 157 -5.32 14.48 5.05
CA SER A 157 -5.47 13.04 5.30
C SER A 157 -6.82 12.68 5.92
N ARG A 158 -7.59 13.67 6.39
CA ARG A 158 -8.87 13.44 7.06
C ARG A 158 -9.99 13.12 6.08
N THR A 159 -10.06 13.87 5.00
CA THR A 159 -11.09 13.69 3.98
C THR A 159 -11.03 12.30 3.32
N PRO A 160 -9.87 11.79 2.86
CA PRO A 160 -9.76 10.42 2.37
C PRO A 160 -10.18 9.37 3.41
N PHE A 161 -9.82 9.58 4.68
CA PHE A 161 -10.24 8.68 5.76
C PHE A 161 -11.77 8.63 5.91
N ILE A 162 -12.46 9.77 5.90
CA ILE A 162 -13.91 9.83 6.05
C ILE A 162 -14.60 9.06 4.91
N PHE A 163 -14.14 9.24 3.67
CA PHE A 163 -14.70 8.51 2.53
C PHE A 163 -14.36 7.03 2.54
N LEU A 164 -13.18 6.66 3.06
CA LEU A 164 -12.84 5.25 3.26
C LEU A 164 -13.72 4.61 4.34
N ALA A 165 -13.98 5.32 5.44
CA ALA A 165 -14.88 4.85 6.50
C ALA A 165 -16.30 4.65 5.97
N LEU A 166 -16.79 5.61 5.18
CA LEU A 166 -18.09 5.48 4.52
C LEU A 166 -18.12 4.27 3.56
N SER A 167 -17.05 4.09 2.76
CA SER A 167 -16.92 2.94 1.87
C SER A 167 -16.98 1.62 2.62
N ALA A 168 -16.27 1.51 3.74
CA ALA A 168 -16.24 0.29 4.54
C ALA A 168 -17.62 -0.07 5.10
N VAL A 169 -18.35 0.93 5.60
CA VAL A 169 -19.72 0.72 6.10
C VAL A 169 -20.67 0.34 4.95
N LEU A 170 -20.60 1.05 3.83
CA LEU A 170 -21.40 0.75 2.64
C LEU A 170 -21.09 -0.64 2.09
N ASN A 171 -19.83 -1.05 2.07
CA ASN A 171 -19.44 -2.38 1.59
C ASN A 171 -20.14 -3.47 2.41
N ILE A 172 -20.12 -3.41 3.75
CA ILE A 172 -20.79 -4.40 4.60
C ILE A 172 -22.29 -4.49 4.29
N PHE A 173 -22.98 -3.36 4.16
CA PHE A 173 -24.40 -3.35 3.80
C PHE A 173 -24.65 -3.90 2.40
N LEU A 174 -23.81 -3.52 1.43
CA LEU A 174 -23.93 -4.00 0.05
C LEU A 174 -23.60 -5.49 -0.06
N ASP A 175 -22.65 -6.02 0.70
CA ASP A 175 -22.35 -7.44 0.77
C ASP A 175 -23.59 -8.23 1.23
N LEU A 176 -24.18 -7.82 2.35
CA LEU A 176 -25.39 -8.46 2.84
C LEU A 176 -26.55 -8.35 1.83
N PHE A 177 -26.71 -7.19 1.21
CA PHE A 177 -27.75 -6.98 0.20
C PHE A 177 -27.52 -7.84 -1.05
N CYS A 178 -26.31 -7.82 -1.63
CA CYS A 178 -26.01 -8.56 -2.86
C CYS A 178 -25.98 -10.09 -2.63
N ILE A 179 -25.51 -10.53 -1.47
CA ILE A 179 -25.36 -11.97 -1.17
C ILE A 179 -26.68 -12.56 -0.66
N VAL A 180 -27.35 -11.89 0.29
CA VAL A 180 -28.55 -12.46 0.98
C VAL A 180 -29.82 -12.14 0.21
N VAL A 181 -30.02 -10.88 -0.22
CA VAL A 181 -31.26 -10.44 -0.87
C VAL A 181 -31.24 -10.77 -2.35
N LEU A 182 -30.17 -10.37 -3.08
CA LEU A 182 -30.07 -10.61 -4.51
C LEU A 182 -29.55 -12.01 -4.87
N LYS A 183 -28.98 -12.76 -3.90
CA LYS A 183 -28.47 -14.13 -4.06
C LYS A 183 -27.41 -14.28 -5.17
N LEU A 184 -26.57 -13.26 -5.36
CA LEU A 184 -25.55 -13.21 -6.41
C LEU A 184 -24.28 -14.03 -6.09
N GLY A 185 -24.22 -14.71 -4.95
CA GLY A 185 -23.07 -15.53 -4.56
C GLY A 185 -21.76 -14.72 -4.46
N CYS A 186 -20.66 -15.30 -4.90
CA CYS A 186 -19.33 -14.66 -4.89
C CYS A 186 -19.28 -13.40 -5.76
N ALA A 187 -20.01 -13.38 -6.87
CA ALA A 187 -20.12 -12.17 -7.72
C ALA A 187 -20.73 -11.00 -6.94
N GLY A 188 -21.66 -11.28 -6.01
CA GLY A 188 -22.28 -10.27 -5.14
C GLY A 188 -21.26 -9.55 -4.25
N ALA A 189 -20.33 -10.27 -3.65
CA ALA A 189 -19.26 -9.69 -2.85
C ALA A 189 -18.34 -8.77 -3.68
N ALA A 190 -17.97 -9.20 -4.90
CA ALA A 190 -17.19 -8.37 -5.80
C ALA A 190 -17.94 -7.09 -6.21
N ILE A 191 -19.23 -7.19 -6.55
CA ILE A 191 -20.09 -6.05 -6.91
C ILE A 191 -20.20 -5.08 -5.73
N ALA A 192 -20.39 -5.57 -4.52
CA ALA A 192 -20.46 -4.76 -3.31
C ALA A 192 -19.18 -3.97 -3.08
N THR A 193 -18.01 -4.64 -3.18
CA THR A 193 -16.71 -4.01 -3.02
C THR A 193 -16.48 -2.89 -4.04
N ILE A 194 -16.75 -3.16 -5.33
CA ILE A 194 -16.57 -2.17 -6.40
C ILE A 194 -17.55 -1.01 -6.24
N SER A 195 -18.81 -1.29 -5.93
CA SER A 195 -19.84 -0.27 -5.73
C SER A 195 -19.48 0.66 -4.58
N ALA A 196 -19.01 0.12 -3.47
CA ALA A 196 -18.55 0.91 -2.33
C ALA A 196 -17.36 1.81 -2.70
N GLN A 197 -16.40 1.30 -3.45
CA GLN A 197 -15.27 2.09 -3.95
C GLN A 197 -15.70 3.16 -4.97
N ALA A 198 -16.62 2.83 -5.89
CA ALA A 198 -17.17 3.77 -6.85
C ALA A 198 -17.87 4.94 -6.16
N ILE A 199 -18.76 4.64 -5.21
CA ILE A 199 -19.48 5.66 -4.43
C ILE A 199 -18.49 6.56 -3.70
N SER A 200 -17.49 5.99 -3.04
CA SER A 200 -16.48 6.77 -2.31
C SER A 200 -15.61 7.61 -3.23
N GLY A 201 -15.22 7.08 -4.39
CA GLY A 201 -14.48 7.83 -5.40
C GLY A 201 -15.27 9.00 -5.95
N ILE A 202 -16.55 8.78 -6.27
CA ILE A 202 -17.46 9.83 -6.76
C ILE A 202 -17.69 10.91 -5.69
N LEU A 203 -17.94 10.51 -4.44
CA LEU A 203 -18.13 11.46 -3.33
C LEU A 203 -16.86 12.27 -3.06
N CYS A 204 -15.69 11.64 -3.15
CA CYS A 204 -14.39 12.31 -3.04
C CYS A 204 -14.22 13.35 -4.16
N LEU A 205 -14.59 13.00 -5.40
CA LEU A 205 -14.56 13.92 -6.54
C LEU A 205 -15.50 15.09 -6.35
N ILE A 206 -16.74 14.83 -5.93
CA ILE A 206 -17.74 15.89 -5.64
C ILE A 206 -17.23 16.82 -4.54
N PHE A 207 -16.63 16.27 -3.48
CA PHE A 207 -16.03 17.07 -2.41
C PHE A 207 -14.92 17.98 -2.93
N ILE A 208 -14.00 17.45 -3.74
CA ILE A 208 -12.92 18.24 -4.34
C ILE A 208 -13.50 19.38 -5.18
N ILE A 209 -14.46 19.08 -6.06
CA ILE A 209 -15.08 20.08 -6.94
C ILE A 209 -15.83 21.15 -6.13
N ARG A 210 -16.52 20.79 -5.04
CA ARG A 210 -17.35 21.73 -4.29
C ARG A 210 -16.58 22.51 -3.21
N LYS A 211 -15.60 21.87 -2.55
CA LYS A 211 -14.96 22.43 -1.34
C LYS A 211 -13.50 22.84 -1.54
N MET A 212 -12.79 22.25 -2.51
CA MET A 212 -11.34 22.42 -2.68
C MET A 212 -11.02 23.31 -3.89
N LYS A 213 -11.38 24.61 -3.83
CA LYS A 213 -11.11 25.58 -4.93
C LYS A 213 -9.65 25.59 -5.40
N LEU A 214 -8.72 25.28 -4.50
CA LEU A 214 -7.30 25.16 -4.80
C LEU A 214 -7.00 24.12 -5.90
N LEU A 215 -7.75 23.03 -5.92
CA LEU A 215 -7.57 21.91 -6.84
C LEU A 215 -8.37 22.05 -8.14
N TRP A 216 -9.13 23.14 -8.32
CA TRP A 216 -9.92 23.33 -9.52
C TRP A 216 -9.04 23.48 -10.75
N LEU A 217 -9.37 22.72 -11.80
CA LEU A 217 -8.67 22.73 -13.07
C LEU A 217 -9.27 23.82 -13.97
N LYS A 218 -8.49 24.85 -14.28
CA LYS A 218 -8.84 25.87 -15.29
C LYS A 218 -8.71 25.26 -16.69
N LYS A 219 -9.27 25.93 -17.71
CA LYS A 219 -9.14 25.47 -19.12
C LYS A 219 -7.69 25.33 -19.56
N GLU A 220 -6.82 26.24 -19.12
CA GLU A 220 -5.38 26.26 -19.44
C GLU A 220 -4.62 25.06 -18.87
N ASN A 221 -5.11 24.48 -17.76
CA ASN A 221 -4.49 23.30 -17.14
C ASN A 221 -4.92 21.98 -17.80
N ARG A 222 -5.94 22.00 -18.66
CA ARG A 222 -6.50 20.81 -19.34
C ARG A 222 -5.76 20.49 -20.63
N THR A 223 -4.44 20.57 -20.61
CA THR A 223 -3.57 20.24 -21.73
C THR A 223 -2.57 19.18 -21.34
N ILE A 224 -2.29 18.26 -22.24
CA ILE A 224 -1.27 17.24 -22.04
C ILE A 224 0.10 17.90 -22.20
N LYS A 225 0.88 17.88 -21.11
CA LYS A 225 2.24 18.46 -21.07
C LYS A 225 3.26 17.33 -20.99
N GLY A 226 4.08 17.15 -22.02
CA GLY A 226 5.03 16.05 -22.11
C GLY A 226 5.99 15.96 -20.89
N ASP A 227 6.46 17.10 -20.38
CA ASP A 227 7.33 17.14 -19.21
C ASP A 227 6.62 16.62 -17.94
N ALA A 228 5.34 17.02 -17.76
CA ALA A 228 4.54 16.55 -16.64
C ALA A 228 4.27 15.05 -16.74
N VAL A 229 3.90 14.56 -17.93
CA VAL A 229 3.69 13.13 -18.20
C VAL A 229 4.96 12.34 -17.90
N LYS A 230 6.12 12.80 -18.37
CA LYS A 230 7.41 12.13 -18.14
C LYS A 230 7.77 12.08 -16.64
N GLU A 231 7.63 13.18 -15.91
CA GLU A 231 7.90 13.22 -14.46
C GLU A 231 6.92 12.33 -13.69
N LEU A 232 5.63 12.35 -14.03
CA LEU A 232 4.61 11.50 -13.42
C LEU A 232 4.91 10.01 -13.65
N LEU A 233 5.19 9.60 -14.90
CA LEU A 233 5.55 8.22 -15.22
C LEU A 233 6.82 7.78 -14.49
N ALA A 234 7.83 8.65 -14.42
CA ALA A 234 9.06 8.37 -13.67
C ALA A 234 8.84 8.17 -12.16
N MET A 235 7.73 8.69 -11.60
CA MET A 235 7.37 8.50 -10.19
C MET A 235 6.38 7.36 -10.02
N GLY A 236 5.29 7.35 -10.78
CA GLY A 236 4.19 6.41 -10.61
C GLY A 236 4.52 4.99 -11.01
N MET A 237 5.12 4.79 -12.19
CA MET A 237 5.41 3.44 -12.69
C MET A 237 6.38 2.68 -11.77
N PRO A 238 7.51 3.24 -11.33
CA PRO A 238 8.38 2.56 -10.39
C PRO A 238 7.70 2.28 -9.05
N THR A 239 6.90 3.22 -8.53
CA THR A 239 6.19 3.01 -7.26
C THR A 239 5.16 1.87 -7.37
N GLY A 240 4.40 1.82 -8.48
CA GLY A 240 3.49 0.70 -8.76
C GLY A 240 4.22 -0.64 -8.87
N LEU A 241 5.31 -0.68 -9.64
CA LEU A 241 6.14 -1.88 -9.78
C LEU A 241 6.71 -2.36 -8.44
N GLN A 242 7.07 -1.46 -7.55
CA GLN A 242 7.57 -1.83 -6.22
C GLN A 242 6.53 -2.62 -5.43
N PHE A 243 5.25 -2.19 -5.44
CA PHE A 243 4.17 -2.93 -4.78
C PHE A 243 4.00 -4.33 -5.39
N SER A 244 4.00 -4.42 -6.72
CA SER A 244 3.91 -5.71 -7.41
C SER A 244 5.09 -6.64 -7.12
N ILE A 245 6.31 -6.13 -7.10
CA ILE A 245 7.52 -6.92 -6.79
C ILE A 245 7.46 -7.44 -5.35
N THR A 246 7.01 -6.62 -4.41
CA THR A 246 6.81 -7.04 -3.01
C THR A 246 5.73 -8.14 -2.91
N ALA A 247 4.66 -8.04 -3.71
CA ALA A 247 3.63 -9.07 -3.81
C ALA A 247 4.21 -10.41 -4.30
N ILE A 248 5.01 -10.39 -5.37
CA ILE A 248 5.68 -11.60 -5.90
C ILE A 248 6.55 -12.27 -4.82
N GLY A 249 7.34 -11.48 -4.08
CA GLY A 249 8.14 -12.01 -2.97
C GLY A 249 7.30 -12.70 -1.89
N SER A 250 6.13 -12.15 -1.58
CA SER A 250 5.19 -12.76 -0.62
C SER A 250 4.55 -14.04 -1.17
N MET A 251 4.26 -14.09 -2.48
CA MET A 251 3.74 -15.30 -3.14
C MET A 251 4.76 -16.44 -3.12
N VAL A 252 6.04 -16.17 -3.36
CA VAL A 252 7.12 -17.16 -3.25
C VAL A 252 7.19 -17.74 -1.84
N MET A 253 7.12 -16.89 -0.82
CA MET A 253 7.14 -17.31 0.57
C MET A 253 5.91 -18.17 0.92
N GLN A 254 4.72 -17.76 0.47
CA GLN A 254 3.49 -18.55 0.64
C GLN A 254 3.59 -19.92 -0.03
N SER A 255 4.09 -19.98 -1.28
CA SER A 255 4.28 -21.21 -2.02
C SER A 255 5.25 -22.17 -1.33
N ALA A 256 6.37 -21.65 -0.82
CA ALA A 256 7.33 -22.44 -0.07
C ALA A 256 6.73 -22.98 1.25
N ASN A 257 5.95 -22.16 1.93
CA ASN A 257 5.27 -22.56 3.18
C ASN A 257 4.20 -23.62 2.95
N ASN A 258 3.47 -23.56 1.82
CA ASN A 258 2.43 -24.54 1.48
C ASN A 258 2.98 -25.98 1.38
N ARG A 259 4.25 -26.14 1.02
CA ARG A 259 4.92 -27.46 0.95
C ARG A 259 5.22 -28.08 2.31
N LEU A 260 5.13 -27.31 3.40
CA LEU A 260 5.43 -27.78 4.76
C LEU A 260 4.24 -28.46 5.46
N GLY A 261 3.04 -28.40 4.85
CA GLY A 261 1.83 -29.03 5.38
C GLY A 261 0.83 -28.05 6.01
N SER A 262 -0.38 -28.54 6.23
CA SER A 262 -1.56 -27.74 6.60
C SER A 262 -1.40 -26.97 7.92
N THR A 263 -0.72 -27.54 8.90
CA THR A 263 -0.43 -26.89 10.19
C THR A 263 0.36 -25.60 9.99
N TYR A 264 1.43 -25.64 9.20
CA TYR A 264 2.25 -24.46 8.94
C TYR A 264 1.56 -23.46 8.00
N VAL A 265 0.73 -23.93 7.07
CA VAL A 265 -0.12 -23.04 6.25
C VAL A 265 -1.08 -22.24 7.14
N SER A 266 -1.76 -22.92 8.06
CA SER A 266 -2.69 -22.26 8.99
C SER A 266 -1.97 -21.29 9.94
N ALA A 267 -0.80 -21.70 10.46
CA ALA A 267 0.01 -20.87 11.33
C ALA A 267 0.51 -19.60 10.63
N PHE A 268 1.03 -19.75 9.42
CA PHE A 268 1.51 -18.63 8.61
C PHE A 268 0.37 -17.68 8.24
N THR A 269 -0.78 -18.19 7.81
CA THR A 269 -1.96 -17.38 7.48
C THR A 269 -2.43 -16.58 8.68
N THR A 270 -2.46 -17.18 9.86
CA THR A 270 -2.81 -16.51 11.13
C THR A 270 -1.82 -15.39 11.44
N ALA A 271 -0.52 -15.68 11.37
CA ALA A 271 0.52 -14.70 11.63
C ALA A 271 0.48 -13.54 10.61
N MET A 272 0.18 -13.82 9.33
CA MET A 272 0.05 -12.80 8.29
C MET A 272 -1.12 -11.85 8.54
N LYS A 273 -2.26 -12.32 9.06
CA LYS A 273 -3.37 -11.44 9.46
C LYS A 273 -2.95 -10.49 10.57
N ILE A 274 -2.26 -10.98 11.61
CA ILE A 274 -1.74 -10.16 12.69
C ILE A 274 -0.73 -9.14 12.15
N LYS A 275 0.17 -9.58 11.27
CA LYS A 275 1.16 -8.73 10.62
C LYS A 275 0.49 -7.59 9.85
N GLN A 276 -0.58 -7.83 9.08
CA GLN A 276 -1.28 -6.78 8.33
C GLN A 276 -1.78 -5.65 9.23
N PHE A 277 -2.34 -5.96 10.41
CA PHE A 277 -2.74 -4.94 11.38
C PHE A 277 -1.55 -4.17 11.97
N THR A 278 -0.52 -4.89 12.35
CA THR A 278 0.67 -4.28 12.98
C THR A 278 1.54 -3.50 11.99
N MET A 279 1.37 -3.70 10.68
CA MET A 279 2.03 -2.90 9.65
C MET A 279 1.36 -1.54 9.38
N CYS A 280 0.06 -1.38 9.67
CA CYS A 280 -0.67 -0.14 9.39
C CYS A 280 -0.02 1.14 9.93
N PRO A 281 0.53 1.18 11.17
CA PRO A 281 1.23 2.37 11.65
C PRO A 281 2.51 2.70 10.87
N PHE A 282 3.27 1.70 10.44
CA PHE A 282 4.46 1.96 9.62
C PHE A 282 4.10 2.64 8.30
N ASP A 283 3.04 2.17 7.63
CA ASP A 283 2.58 2.73 6.37
C ASP A 283 2.07 4.17 6.54
N ALA A 284 1.35 4.45 7.63
CA ALA A 284 0.87 5.78 7.95
C ALA A 284 2.02 6.76 8.24
N ILE A 285 3.01 6.34 9.05
CA ILE A 285 4.19 7.14 9.39
C ILE A 285 5.03 7.40 8.13
N ALA A 286 5.29 6.37 7.33
CA ALA A 286 6.10 6.45 6.13
C ALA A 286 5.46 7.35 5.07
N THR A 287 4.13 7.24 4.85
CA THR A 287 3.38 8.11 3.95
C THR A 287 3.42 9.57 4.42
N SER A 288 3.27 9.80 5.72
CA SER A 288 3.37 11.13 6.31
C SER A 288 4.76 11.74 6.10
N ALA A 289 5.82 10.96 6.29
CA ALA A 289 7.20 11.39 6.06
C ALA A 289 7.45 11.73 4.57
N SER A 290 6.89 10.93 3.66
CA SER A 290 6.99 11.16 2.20
C SER A 290 6.36 12.51 1.81
N VAL A 291 5.11 12.74 2.21
CA VAL A 291 4.38 14.00 1.90
C VAL A 291 5.09 15.20 2.54
N PHE A 292 5.52 15.05 3.80
CA PHE A 292 6.27 16.10 4.49
C PHE A 292 7.56 16.46 3.74
N CYS A 293 8.37 15.47 3.37
CA CYS A 293 9.63 15.71 2.66
C CYS A 293 9.39 16.28 1.25
N SER A 294 8.36 15.81 0.53
CA SER A 294 8.04 16.30 -0.81
C SER A 294 7.60 17.78 -0.78
N GLN A 295 6.73 18.17 0.14
CA GLN A 295 6.31 19.57 0.30
C GLN A 295 7.48 20.48 0.70
N ASN A 296 8.33 20.04 1.64
CA ASN A 296 9.49 20.81 2.07
C ASN A 296 10.60 20.87 0.98
N LEU A 297 10.69 19.87 0.11
CA LEU A 297 11.53 19.93 -1.09
C LEU A 297 11.06 21.04 -2.04
N GLY A 298 9.74 21.10 -2.29
CA GLY A 298 9.14 22.17 -3.09
C GLY A 298 9.35 23.56 -2.50
N ALA A 299 9.25 23.68 -1.17
CA ALA A 299 9.45 24.91 -0.43
C ALA A 299 10.94 25.31 -0.26
N GLY A 300 11.88 24.54 -0.78
CA GLY A 300 13.32 24.80 -0.64
C GLY A 300 13.89 24.59 0.77
N GLN A 301 13.17 23.94 1.66
CA GLN A 301 13.53 23.82 3.09
C GLN A 301 14.33 22.54 3.39
N SER A 302 15.61 22.52 3.03
CA SER A 302 16.49 21.35 3.13
C SER A 302 16.64 20.81 4.57
N ASP A 303 16.70 21.66 5.58
CA ASP A 303 16.88 21.22 6.98
C ASP A 303 15.61 20.56 7.51
N ARG A 304 14.43 20.98 7.04
CA ARG A 304 13.17 20.32 7.40
C ARG A 304 13.08 18.93 6.78
N ILE A 305 13.62 18.69 5.60
CA ILE A 305 13.69 17.34 4.99
C ILE A 305 14.49 16.40 5.90
N LYS A 306 15.65 16.83 6.40
CA LYS A 306 16.46 16.05 7.34
C LYS A 306 15.73 15.78 8.65
N LYS A 307 15.04 16.81 9.19
CA LYS A 307 14.21 16.67 10.40
C LYS A 307 13.04 15.71 10.16
N GLY A 308 12.39 15.77 9.00
CA GLY A 308 11.30 14.86 8.62
C GLY A 308 11.77 13.39 8.59
N LEU A 309 12.92 13.11 7.97
CA LEU A 309 13.49 11.76 7.99
C LEU A 309 13.76 11.28 9.43
N ARG A 310 14.45 12.12 10.25
CA ARG A 310 14.75 11.76 11.64
C ARG A 310 13.48 11.49 12.44
N CYS A 311 12.50 12.38 12.39
CA CYS A 311 11.21 12.21 13.09
C CYS A 311 10.49 10.92 12.63
N GLY A 312 10.42 10.67 11.32
CA GLY A 312 9.79 9.47 10.78
C GLY A 312 10.49 8.20 11.27
N ILE A 313 11.83 8.14 11.21
CA ILE A 313 12.59 6.99 11.69
C ILE A 313 12.42 6.82 13.21
N THR A 314 12.54 7.89 13.99
CA THR A 314 12.39 7.80 15.45
C THR A 314 11.02 7.25 15.86
N VAL A 315 9.94 7.74 15.25
CA VAL A 315 8.58 7.24 15.51
C VAL A 315 8.41 5.82 14.98
N GLY A 316 8.90 5.53 13.76
CA GLY A 316 8.80 4.20 13.16
C GLY A 316 9.56 3.13 13.96
N VAL A 317 10.80 3.43 14.36
CA VAL A 317 11.62 2.52 15.20
C VAL A 317 11.01 2.38 16.60
N GLY A 318 10.57 3.48 17.21
CA GLY A 318 9.91 3.43 18.53
C GLY A 318 8.66 2.56 18.50
N TYR A 319 7.80 2.74 17.50
CA TYR A 319 6.65 1.86 17.31
C TYR A 319 7.09 0.40 17.04
N GLY A 320 8.10 0.20 16.19
CA GLY A 320 8.62 -1.14 15.86
C GLY A 320 9.13 -1.90 17.08
N ILE A 321 9.79 -1.20 18.03
CA ILE A 321 10.22 -1.80 19.30
C ILE A 321 9.01 -2.19 20.15
N VAL A 322 8.05 -1.29 20.33
CA VAL A 322 6.84 -1.55 21.15
C VAL A 322 6.02 -2.69 20.55
N ALA A 323 5.74 -2.64 19.23
CA ALA A 323 5.01 -3.69 18.56
C ALA A 323 5.80 -5.01 18.53
N GLY A 324 7.12 -4.95 18.37
CA GLY A 324 8.00 -6.13 18.45
C GLY A 324 7.92 -6.82 19.80
N ILE A 325 7.99 -6.07 20.88
CA ILE A 325 7.80 -6.60 22.25
C ILE A 325 6.42 -7.26 22.39
N LEU A 326 5.37 -6.58 21.93
CA LEU A 326 4.02 -7.15 21.94
C LEU A 326 3.94 -8.48 21.19
N LEU A 327 4.52 -8.56 19.98
CA LEU A 327 4.53 -9.79 19.17
C LEU A 327 5.34 -10.92 19.82
N ILE A 328 6.44 -10.61 20.49
CA ILE A 328 7.27 -11.60 21.18
C ILE A 328 6.51 -12.23 22.35
N PHE A 329 5.87 -11.42 23.19
CA PHE A 329 5.24 -11.90 24.43
C PHE A 329 3.77 -12.28 24.26
N ALA A 330 3.02 -11.56 23.43
CA ALA A 330 1.58 -11.78 23.23
C ALA A 330 1.25 -12.52 21.91
N GLY A 331 2.23 -12.93 21.12
CA GLY A 331 2.01 -13.55 19.80
C GLY A 331 1.12 -14.79 19.85
N HIS A 332 1.27 -15.64 20.88
CA HIS A 332 0.42 -16.80 21.09
C HIS A 332 -1.04 -16.39 21.40
N THR A 333 -1.24 -15.44 22.29
CA THR A 333 -2.58 -14.93 22.64
C THR A 333 -3.24 -14.23 21.48
N LEU A 334 -2.50 -13.44 20.71
CA LEU A 334 -3.00 -12.79 19.49
C LEU A 334 -3.43 -13.82 18.44
N SER A 335 -2.72 -14.93 18.31
CA SER A 335 -3.07 -16.02 17.40
C SER A 335 -4.40 -16.69 17.76
N MET A 336 -4.75 -16.73 19.06
CA MET A 336 -6.04 -17.27 19.52
C MET A 336 -7.26 -16.46 19.03
N LEU A 337 -7.07 -15.22 18.56
CA LEU A 337 -8.17 -14.44 17.96
C LEU A 337 -8.61 -15.01 16.63
N PHE A 338 -7.78 -15.79 15.96
CA PHE A 338 -8.03 -16.32 14.61
C PHE A 338 -8.13 -17.85 14.57
N VAL A 339 -7.58 -18.53 15.58
CA VAL A 339 -7.54 -20.00 15.64
C VAL A 339 -8.02 -20.47 16.99
N GLY A 340 -8.82 -21.55 17.00
CA GLY A 340 -9.35 -22.11 18.23
C GLY A 340 -8.25 -22.62 19.17
N LYS A 341 -8.50 -22.54 20.47
CA LYS A 341 -7.53 -22.93 21.53
C LYS A 341 -7.07 -24.39 21.44
N SER A 342 -7.86 -25.25 20.80
CA SER A 342 -7.53 -26.67 20.61
C SER A 342 -6.43 -26.94 19.60
N ALA A 343 -6.15 -26.00 18.68
CA ALA A 343 -5.14 -26.14 17.64
C ALA A 343 -3.73 -25.71 18.11
N VAL A 344 -3.22 -26.35 19.18
CA VAL A 344 -1.99 -25.98 19.86
C VAL A 344 -0.79 -25.90 18.92
N ALA A 345 -0.61 -26.89 18.02
CA ALA A 345 0.49 -26.88 17.06
C ALA A 345 0.48 -25.67 16.12
N VAL A 346 -0.71 -25.22 15.69
CA VAL A 346 -0.88 -24.02 14.85
C VAL A 346 -0.54 -22.77 15.63
N LEU A 347 -1.01 -22.68 16.89
CA LEU A 347 -0.75 -21.55 17.77
C LEU A 347 0.75 -21.41 18.08
N ASP A 348 1.43 -22.49 18.38
CA ASP A 348 2.86 -22.50 18.67
C ASP A 348 3.70 -22.11 17.46
N ALA A 349 3.36 -22.64 16.26
CA ALA A 349 4.03 -22.27 15.03
C ALA A 349 3.79 -20.79 14.65
N SER A 350 2.56 -20.30 14.80
CA SER A 350 2.24 -18.87 14.60
C SER A 350 2.98 -17.97 15.58
N ALA A 351 2.99 -18.33 16.88
CA ALA A 351 3.73 -17.61 17.90
C ALA A 351 5.24 -17.60 17.64
N LYS A 352 5.81 -18.71 17.14
CA LYS A 352 7.22 -18.78 16.72
C LYS A 352 7.51 -17.77 15.60
N TYR A 353 6.66 -17.73 14.56
CA TYR A 353 6.79 -16.76 13.45
C TYR A 353 6.74 -15.32 13.97
N LEU A 354 5.72 -14.98 14.77
CA LEU A 354 5.52 -13.65 15.32
C LEU A 354 6.67 -13.23 16.25
N ARG A 355 7.21 -14.17 17.04
CA ARG A 355 8.38 -13.94 17.91
C ARG A 355 9.62 -13.60 17.08
N CYS A 356 9.94 -14.40 16.05
CA CYS A 356 11.03 -14.10 15.13
C CYS A 356 10.86 -12.74 14.46
N MET A 357 9.65 -12.43 14.03
CA MET A 357 9.30 -11.14 13.42
C MET A 357 9.52 -9.99 14.42
N GLY A 358 9.09 -10.14 15.67
CA GLY A 358 9.17 -9.12 16.71
C GLY A 358 10.59 -8.62 16.97
N PHE A 359 11.59 -9.50 16.96
CA PHE A 359 12.99 -9.12 17.16
C PHE A 359 13.53 -8.15 16.09
N PHE A 360 13.00 -8.20 14.88
CA PHE A 360 13.47 -7.39 13.75
C PHE A 360 12.50 -6.30 13.33
N TYR A 361 11.38 -6.14 14.05
CA TYR A 361 10.29 -5.24 13.65
C TYR A 361 10.68 -3.76 13.63
N TRP A 362 11.69 -3.38 14.43
CA TRP A 362 12.28 -2.04 14.41
C TRP A 362 12.91 -1.68 13.06
N SER A 363 13.49 -2.67 12.34
CA SER A 363 14.12 -2.43 11.04
C SER A 363 13.10 -2.03 9.97
N LEU A 364 11.86 -2.52 10.09
CA LEU A 364 10.76 -2.17 9.21
C LEU A 364 10.40 -0.67 9.30
N GLY A 365 10.55 -0.08 10.50
CA GLY A 365 10.40 1.37 10.69
C GLY A 365 11.40 2.18 9.87
N ILE A 366 12.67 1.75 9.84
CA ILE A 366 13.70 2.41 9.01
C ILE A 366 13.42 2.19 7.53
N LEU A 367 13.15 0.94 7.15
CA LEU A 367 12.89 0.53 5.76
C LEU A 367 11.77 1.34 5.12
N ASN A 368 10.58 1.34 5.72
CA ASN A 368 9.41 1.98 5.15
C ASN A 368 9.56 3.50 5.09
N VAL A 369 10.08 4.12 6.15
CA VAL A 369 10.30 5.57 6.16
C VAL A 369 11.35 5.99 5.13
N ALA A 370 12.51 5.33 5.09
CA ALA A 370 13.56 5.66 4.13
C ALA A 370 13.11 5.46 2.68
N ARG A 371 12.35 4.39 2.40
CA ARG A 371 11.76 4.09 1.09
C ARG A 371 10.81 5.19 0.66
N MET A 372 9.82 5.51 1.48
CA MET A 372 8.79 6.50 1.16
C MET A 372 9.35 7.92 1.10
N VAL A 373 10.34 8.28 1.92
CA VAL A 373 11.07 9.55 1.79
C VAL A 373 11.85 9.62 0.48
N THR A 374 12.51 8.54 0.08
CA THR A 374 13.23 8.47 -1.22
C THR A 374 12.27 8.71 -2.38
N GLN A 375 11.07 8.13 -2.35
CA GLN A 375 10.02 8.38 -3.33
C GLN A 375 9.53 9.83 -3.27
N GLY A 376 9.24 10.34 -2.07
CA GLY A 376 8.78 11.71 -1.84
C GLY A 376 9.77 12.79 -2.31
N LEU A 377 11.06 12.47 -2.36
CA LEU A 377 12.09 13.33 -2.93
C LEU A 377 12.21 13.23 -4.46
N GLY A 378 11.40 12.40 -5.12
CA GLY A 378 11.40 12.24 -6.56
C GLY A 378 12.37 11.16 -7.10
N TYR A 379 12.86 10.25 -6.25
CA TYR A 379 13.76 9.17 -6.65
C TYR A 379 13.10 7.78 -6.61
N SER A 380 11.83 7.68 -7.09
CA SER A 380 11.06 6.43 -7.06
C SER A 380 11.76 5.27 -7.77
N GLY A 381 12.46 5.53 -8.88
CA GLY A 381 13.25 4.51 -9.57
C GLY A 381 14.32 3.85 -8.69
N ARG A 382 14.91 4.58 -7.70
CA ARG A 382 15.86 4.01 -6.74
C ARG A 382 15.13 3.23 -5.62
N ALA A 383 13.98 3.71 -5.22
CA ALA A 383 13.19 3.05 -4.17
C ALA A 383 12.70 1.65 -4.61
N VAL A 384 12.43 1.44 -5.91
CA VAL A 384 12.05 0.12 -6.47
C VAL A 384 13.07 -0.96 -6.14
N PHE A 385 14.35 -0.65 -6.24
CA PHE A 385 15.40 -1.64 -5.97
C PHE A 385 15.37 -2.18 -4.53
N SER A 386 14.79 -1.44 -3.57
CA SER A 386 14.56 -1.99 -2.23
C SER A 386 13.54 -3.14 -2.25
N GLY A 387 12.50 -3.02 -3.09
CA GLY A 387 11.54 -4.11 -3.30
C GLY A 387 12.16 -5.32 -4.01
N VAL A 388 13.01 -5.07 -5.01
CA VAL A 388 13.78 -6.12 -5.68
C VAL A 388 14.69 -6.86 -4.68
N THR A 389 15.38 -6.12 -3.81
CA THR A 389 16.24 -6.70 -2.76
C THR A 389 15.44 -7.56 -1.79
N GLU A 390 14.25 -7.10 -1.37
CA GLU A 390 13.34 -7.90 -0.54
C GLU A 390 12.91 -9.19 -1.24
N MET A 391 12.49 -9.09 -2.50
CA MET A 391 12.04 -10.24 -3.29
C MET A 391 13.16 -11.27 -3.43
N ILE A 392 14.37 -10.84 -3.79
CA ILE A 392 15.54 -11.72 -3.92
C ILE A 392 15.85 -12.39 -2.58
N ALA A 393 15.91 -11.63 -1.49
CA ALA A 393 16.23 -12.17 -0.17
C ALA A 393 15.19 -13.21 0.28
N ARG A 394 13.87 -12.92 0.13
CA ARG A 394 12.82 -13.90 0.41
C ARG A 394 12.97 -15.17 -0.45
N THR A 395 13.22 -14.99 -1.74
CA THR A 395 13.39 -16.12 -2.68
C THR A 395 14.57 -17.00 -2.30
N VAL A 396 15.72 -16.38 -1.99
CA VAL A 396 16.93 -17.12 -1.57
C VAL A 396 16.68 -17.89 -0.28
N VAL A 397 16.05 -17.27 0.73
CA VAL A 397 15.72 -17.95 1.99
C VAL A 397 14.72 -19.08 1.76
N CYS A 398 13.65 -18.84 0.98
CA CYS A 398 12.59 -19.81 0.77
C CYS A 398 13.06 -20.99 -0.09
N LEU A 399 13.81 -20.77 -1.16
CA LEU A 399 14.26 -21.86 -2.04
C LEU A 399 15.53 -22.55 -1.54
N GLY A 400 16.43 -21.81 -0.89
CA GLY A 400 17.72 -22.34 -0.44
C GLY A 400 17.67 -23.02 0.93
N PHE A 401 16.83 -22.55 1.85
CA PHE A 401 16.93 -22.97 3.24
C PHE A 401 15.70 -23.70 3.80
N VAL A 402 14.53 -23.60 3.14
CA VAL A 402 13.31 -24.28 3.62
C VAL A 402 13.47 -25.81 3.60
N GLY A 403 14.19 -26.37 2.62
CA GLY A 403 14.46 -27.80 2.58
C GLY A 403 15.26 -28.32 3.78
N THR A 404 16.16 -27.51 4.34
CA THR A 404 17.03 -27.89 5.47
C THR A 404 16.42 -27.51 6.82
N PHE A 405 15.86 -26.30 6.94
CA PHE A 405 15.39 -25.72 8.21
C PHE A 405 13.87 -25.68 8.35
N GLY A 406 13.12 -26.15 7.33
CA GLY A 406 11.66 -26.18 7.36
C GLY A 406 11.03 -24.84 7.66
N PHE A 407 10.01 -24.82 8.53
CA PHE A 407 9.26 -23.61 8.90
C PHE A 407 10.12 -22.55 9.56
N THR A 408 11.24 -22.90 10.17
CA THR A 408 12.16 -21.90 10.76
C THR A 408 12.75 -20.98 9.69
N ALA A 409 13.05 -21.49 8.49
CA ALA A 409 13.49 -20.64 7.38
C ALA A 409 12.39 -19.64 6.97
N ILE A 410 11.14 -20.10 6.89
CA ILE A 410 9.98 -19.20 6.63
C ILE A 410 9.89 -18.10 7.70
N CYS A 411 10.12 -18.45 8.98
CA CYS A 411 10.11 -17.47 10.08
C CYS A 411 11.17 -16.37 9.92
N PHE A 412 12.24 -16.60 9.17
CA PHE A 412 13.31 -15.61 8.95
C PHE A 412 13.32 -14.98 7.56
N ALA A 413 12.44 -15.42 6.65
CA ALA A 413 12.41 -14.91 5.28
C ALA A 413 12.11 -13.40 5.20
N ASP A 414 11.11 -12.91 5.94
CA ASP A 414 10.76 -11.50 5.99
C ASP A 414 11.87 -10.65 6.64
N GLN A 415 12.44 -11.12 7.74
CA GLN A 415 13.46 -10.39 8.50
C GLN A 415 14.74 -10.21 7.68
N THR A 416 15.18 -11.26 7.01
CA THR A 416 16.32 -11.19 6.09
C THR A 416 16.03 -10.18 4.97
N ALA A 417 14.82 -10.20 4.40
CA ALA A 417 14.41 -9.26 3.37
C ALA A 417 14.41 -7.81 3.89
N TRP A 418 13.87 -7.56 5.08
CA TRP A 418 13.85 -6.20 5.66
C TRP A 418 15.23 -5.66 5.97
N ILE A 419 16.11 -6.48 6.54
CA ILE A 419 17.49 -6.06 6.83
C ILE A 419 18.26 -5.75 5.54
N THR A 420 18.23 -6.67 4.55
CA THR A 420 18.92 -6.45 3.29
C THR A 420 18.41 -5.24 2.53
N ALA A 421 17.08 -5.05 2.48
CA ALA A 421 16.49 -3.86 1.88
C ALA A 421 16.81 -2.58 2.64
N THR A 422 16.87 -2.63 3.99
CA THR A 422 17.28 -1.49 4.82
C THR A 422 18.73 -1.11 4.55
N CYS A 423 19.64 -2.08 4.44
CA CYS A 423 21.04 -1.85 4.11
C CYS A 423 21.22 -1.17 2.74
N TYR A 424 20.32 -1.41 1.80
CA TYR A 424 20.30 -0.73 0.51
C TYR A 424 19.65 0.65 0.58
N ILE A 425 18.40 0.73 1.11
CA ILE A 425 17.58 1.94 0.97
C ILE A 425 18.00 3.07 1.91
N PHE A 426 18.51 2.76 3.11
CA PHE A 426 18.90 3.81 4.05
C PHE A 426 20.07 4.65 3.57
N PRO A 427 21.21 4.09 3.12
CA PRO A 427 22.28 4.87 2.50
C PRO A 427 21.82 5.61 1.22
N THR A 428 20.96 4.95 0.41
CA THR A 428 20.36 5.54 -0.79
C THR A 428 19.52 6.77 -0.44
N CYS A 429 18.70 6.70 0.60
CA CYS A 429 17.89 7.82 1.08
C CYS A 429 18.77 9.00 1.54
N LEU A 430 19.81 8.73 2.31
CA LEU A 430 20.77 9.76 2.74
C LEU A 430 21.47 10.43 1.56
N TRP A 431 21.83 9.64 0.55
CA TRP A 431 22.42 10.18 -0.69
C TRP A 431 21.40 11.06 -1.44
N CYS A 432 20.14 10.61 -1.57
CA CYS A 432 19.08 11.39 -2.21
C CYS A 432 18.83 12.72 -1.49
N ILE A 433 18.82 12.73 -0.16
CA ILE A 433 18.70 13.97 0.63
C ILE A 433 19.87 14.89 0.38
N ARG A 434 21.11 14.39 0.41
CA ARG A 434 22.31 15.19 0.14
C ARG A 434 22.28 15.80 -1.27
N LYS A 435 21.88 15.03 -2.28
CA LYS A 435 21.74 15.49 -3.66
C LYS A 435 20.66 16.57 -3.78
N SER A 436 19.48 16.35 -3.19
CA SER A 436 18.40 17.34 -3.18
C SER A 436 18.79 18.63 -2.46
N THR A 437 19.50 18.53 -1.32
CA THR A 437 20.00 19.70 -0.57
C THR A 437 21.00 20.51 -1.40
N LYS A 438 21.96 19.85 -2.09
CA LYS A 438 22.91 20.53 -2.97
C LYS A 438 22.19 21.23 -4.14
N MET A 439 21.19 20.59 -4.74
CA MET A 439 20.38 21.18 -5.80
C MET A 439 19.65 22.45 -5.32
N LEU A 440 19.02 22.39 -4.14
CA LEU A 440 18.34 23.56 -3.56
C LEU A 440 19.32 24.71 -3.28
N ALA A 441 20.50 24.42 -2.74
CA ALA A 441 21.53 25.42 -2.50
C ALA A 441 22.02 26.08 -3.80
N SER A 442 22.19 25.31 -4.88
CA SER A 442 22.58 25.85 -6.19
C SER A 442 21.50 26.75 -6.81
N ILE A 443 20.24 26.42 -6.64
CA ILE A 443 19.11 27.26 -7.10
C ILE A 443 19.09 28.56 -6.31
N ALA A 444 19.23 28.53 -4.99
CA ALA A 444 19.27 29.73 -4.14
C ALA A 444 20.44 30.67 -4.51
N ALA A 445 21.62 30.10 -4.76
CA ALA A 445 22.81 30.88 -5.19
C ALA A 445 22.56 31.56 -6.55
N ARG A 446 21.93 30.89 -7.51
CA ARG A 446 21.59 31.49 -8.82
C ARG A 446 20.58 32.63 -8.72
N VAL A 447 19.61 32.52 -7.84
CA VAL A 447 18.61 33.57 -7.62
C VAL A 447 19.25 34.80 -6.99
N ASN A 448 20.14 34.61 -5.98
CA ASN A 448 20.83 35.70 -5.32
C ASN A 448 21.87 36.40 -6.24
N ASN A 449 22.42 35.72 -7.24
CA ASN A 449 23.35 36.32 -8.21
C ASN A 449 22.63 37.01 -9.38
N ALA A 450 21.29 36.81 -9.53
CA ALA A 450 20.49 37.41 -10.58
C ALA A 450 19.62 38.60 -10.08
N SER A 451 19.58 38.81 -8.75
CA SER A 451 18.99 39.97 -8.08
C SER A 451 20.05 41.04 -7.79
#